data_cc3d67f6688fe361c2ddd77ef8f12173
#
_entry.id   cc3d67f6688fe361c2ddd77ef8f12173
#
_cell.length_a   1.000
_cell.length_b   1.000
_cell.length_c   1.000
_cell.angle_alpha   90.00
_cell.angle_beta   90.00
_cell.angle_gamma   90.00
#
_symmetry.space_group_name_H-M   'P 1'
#
loop_
_entity.id
_entity.type
_entity.pdbx_description
1 polymer ?
#
loop_
_entity_poly.entity_id
_entity_poly.type
_entity_poly.pdbx_seq_one_letter_code
_entity_poly.pdbx_strand_id
1 'polypeptide(L)'
;MMRKYQKYIIASVMAICLMIAYLTTYEYVIYFHEQHHLFRFFGPYLRETLHEHGLFYLLTEFIVQFSYWTWLGAIIWTTLEVGAYFLTLNAWRRLTGLRDYICVSGIPSVMMFFSTVSVDIFPERAVKIFACVLGGWIVSLILSRFVPVIRRRYQALNAAPEGKRPWIWLLISLAALGIYAYKGYQDSTAPKEVGLKNGRTRTFSREERIKQRHSERVMIEAERALKQKDWDKLYEITQDYAAEGTRNHLMSYFRAMALYHQGKLLTNLMDYPQTFGVKTLFFPWESDRHCAEFGGYVYEDLGAVNAAQHWEFEALVGWGETATHLSNLARYCIVQGKEEQAKKFIAPLRHTLYYRGLARELDRQLASGEVDGLKNALADTPQDPARWDNVLNLGADLRYILLSDPQNKMAREYAAAYFLLANNLGAFYRNLKEFWPMPEEGYMPPLVEQGLVLVQSQIGEAQLQADGYRISPETEQRFREFVLELNKGQNARFTPAQRQTYWYYVQRVSPHGRELKF
;
A
#
# COMPACT_ATOMS: atom_id res chain seq x y z
N MET A 1 9.66 43.62 24.55
CA MET A 1 8.43 42.95 24.13
C MET A 1 8.70 41.73 23.23
N MET A 2 9.48 41.86 22.16
CA MET A 2 9.77 40.77 21.18
C MET A 2 10.37 39.50 21.82
N ARG A 3 11.22 39.61 22.82
CA ARG A 3 11.90 38.49 23.46
C ARG A 3 10.97 37.60 24.29
N LYS A 4 9.93 38.14 24.88
CA LYS A 4 8.90 37.38 25.60
C LYS A 4 8.17 36.45 24.65
N TYR A 5 8.05 36.84 23.39
CA TYR A 5 7.33 36.11 22.33
C TYR A 5 8.23 35.21 21.47
N GLN A 6 9.58 35.34 21.54
CA GLN A 6 10.52 34.57 20.73
C GLN A 6 10.25 33.05 20.76
N LYS A 7 10.06 32.49 21.96
CA LYS A 7 9.75 31.07 22.14
C LYS A 7 8.44 30.64 21.47
N TYR A 8 7.45 31.53 21.46
CA TYR A 8 6.16 31.25 20.81
C TYR A 8 6.27 31.38 19.30
N ILE A 9 7.06 32.34 18.80
CA ILE A 9 7.31 32.50 17.36
C ILE A 9 8.03 31.23 16.82
N ILE A 10 9.08 30.78 17.51
CA ILE A 10 9.78 29.54 17.13
C ILE A 10 8.82 28.34 17.16
N ALA A 11 8.03 28.19 18.22
CA ALA A 11 7.04 27.13 18.34
C ALA A 11 5.97 27.18 17.23
N SER A 12 5.49 28.37 16.88
CA SER A 12 4.51 28.55 15.79
C SER A 12 5.09 28.21 14.43
N VAL A 13 6.32 28.68 14.14
CA VAL A 13 7.01 28.31 12.88
C VAL A 13 7.21 26.82 12.82
N MET A 14 7.68 26.20 13.90
CA MET A 14 7.86 24.75 13.98
C MET A 14 6.53 24.00 13.76
N ALA A 15 5.45 24.42 14.44
CA ALA A 15 4.14 23.83 14.29
C ALA A 15 3.63 23.89 12.84
N ILE A 16 3.77 25.06 12.20
CA ILE A 16 3.36 25.24 10.80
C ILE A 16 4.17 24.33 9.87
N CYS A 17 5.50 24.30 10.02
CA CYS A 17 6.36 23.45 9.19
C CYS A 17 6.05 21.96 9.38
N LEU A 18 5.84 21.49 10.61
CA LEU A 18 5.49 20.13 10.95
C LEU A 18 4.12 19.75 10.37
N MET A 19 3.11 20.61 10.55
CA MET A 19 1.78 20.39 9.98
C MET A 19 1.82 20.29 8.45
N ILE A 20 2.54 21.20 7.78
CA ILE A 20 2.71 21.12 6.33
C ILE A 20 3.39 19.80 5.95
N ALA A 21 4.48 19.44 6.63
CA ALA A 21 5.20 18.19 6.34
C ALA A 21 4.30 16.95 6.51
N TYR A 22 3.53 16.86 7.60
CA TYR A 22 2.63 15.75 7.84
C TYR A 22 1.46 15.68 6.86
N LEU A 23 0.89 16.83 6.46
CA LEU A 23 -0.29 16.84 5.60
C LEU A 23 0.02 16.75 4.11
N THR A 24 1.26 17.05 3.68
CA THR A 24 1.61 17.06 2.26
C THR A 24 2.65 16.01 1.89
N THR A 25 3.71 15.88 2.71
CA THR A 25 4.87 15.05 2.35
C THR A 25 4.79 13.65 2.97
N TYR A 26 4.28 13.54 4.20
CA TYR A 26 4.30 12.31 4.99
C TYR A 26 2.89 11.83 5.41
N GLU A 27 1.84 12.33 4.78
CA GLU A 27 0.45 11.92 5.04
C GLU A 27 0.28 10.41 4.85
N TYR A 28 0.91 9.85 3.83
CA TYR A 28 0.90 8.42 3.54
C TYR A 28 1.49 7.56 4.67
N VAL A 29 2.49 8.08 5.43
CA VAL A 29 3.08 7.35 6.57
C VAL A 29 2.11 7.30 7.74
N ILE A 30 1.44 8.43 8.03
CA ILE A 30 0.41 8.50 9.08
C ILE A 30 -0.73 7.54 8.77
N TYR A 31 -1.20 7.52 7.51
CA TYR A 31 -2.21 6.60 7.02
C TYR A 31 -1.74 5.14 7.15
N PHE A 32 -0.52 4.82 6.69
CA PHE A 32 0.02 3.47 6.74
C PHE A 32 0.05 2.90 8.16
N HIS A 33 0.56 3.66 9.12
CA HIS A 33 0.63 3.18 10.51
C HIS A 33 -0.75 2.95 11.12
N GLU A 34 -1.73 3.76 10.80
CA GLU A 34 -3.10 3.56 11.28
C GLU A 34 -3.72 2.31 10.68
N GLN A 35 -3.52 2.06 9.39
CA GLN A 35 -4.07 0.88 8.73
C GLN A 35 -3.49 -0.45 9.23
N HIS A 36 -2.28 -0.43 9.77
CA HIS A 36 -1.57 -1.65 10.20
C HIS A 36 -1.54 -1.84 11.73
N HIS A 37 -2.18 -0.96 12.51
CA HIS A 37 -2.23 -1.08 13.97
C HIS A 37 -3.64 -0.82 14.48
N LEU A 38 -4.14 -1.69 15.36
CA LEU A 38 -5.51 -1.66 15.84
C LEU A 38 -5.57 -1.61 17.37
N PHE A 39 -5.60 -0.42 17.95
CA PHE A 39 -5.77 -0.26 19.39
C PHE A 39 -7.20 -0.61 19.84
N ARG A 40 -7.31 -1.35 20.94
CA ARG A 40 -8.59 -1.82 21.49
C ARG A 40 -8.73 -1.48 22.97
N PHE A 41 -9.90 -0.95 23.34
CA PHE A 41 -10.28 -0.72 24.74
C PHE A 41 -10.81 -2.01 25.37
N PHE A 42 -9.95 -3.03 25.47
CA PHE A 42 -10.29 -4.37 25.98
C PHE A 42 -9.22 -4.88 26.93
N GLY A 43 -9.62 -5.21 28.18
CA GLY A 43 -8.68 -5.54 29.25
C GLY A 43 -7.70 -6.68 28.95
N PRO A 44 -8.11 -7.80 28.37
CA PRO A 44 -7.18 -8.87 27.95
C PRO A 44 -6.14 -8.38 26.95
N TYR A 45 -6.56 -7.68 25.87
CA TYR A 45 -5.67 -7.10 24.87
C TYR A 45 -4.65 -6.13 25.50
N LEU A 46 -5.09 -5.22 26.37
CA LEU A 46 -4.20 -4.25 27.01
C LEU A 46 -3.12 -4.94 27.86
N ARG A 47 -3.49 -6.04 28.57
CA ARG A 47 -2.53 -6.81 29.37
C ARG A 47 -1.55 -7.60 28.53
N GLU A 48 -2.03 -8.22 27.44
CA GLU A 48 -1.22 -8.98 26.52
C GLU A 48 -0.22 -8.07 25.79
N THR A 49 -0.68 -6.98 25.18
CA THR A 49 0.17 -6.00 24.51
C THR A 49 1.20 -5.37 25.46
N LEU A 50 0.80 -5.08 26.71
CA LEU A 50 1.72 -4.55 27.71
C LEU A 50 2.80 -5.58 28.07
N HIS A 51 2.46 -6.85 28.15
CA HIS A 51 3.38 -7.93 28.47
C HIS A 51 4.35 -8.25 27.33
N GLU A 52 3.85 -8.33 26.11
CA GLU A 52 4.64 -8.73 24.94
C GLU A 52 5.48 -7.58 24.34
N HIS A 53 4.90 -6.38 24.24
CA HIS A 53 5.50 -5.25 23.54
C HIS A 53 5.88 -4.08 24.47
N GLY A 54 5.31 -4.03 25.67
CA GLY A 54 5.60 -3.02 26.68
C GLY A 54 4.76 -1.76 26.58
N LEU A 55 4.95 -0.89 27.60
CA LEU A 55 4.14 0.33 27.78
C LEU A 55 4.25 1.31 26.62
N PHE A 56 5.45 1.52 26.09
CA PHE A 56 5.64 2.52 25.04
C PHE A 56 5.01 2.12 23.72
N TYR A 57 5.02 0.85 23.38
CA TYR A 57 4.31 0.30 22.24
C TYR A 57 2.80 0.53 22.39
N LEU A 58 2.21 0.15 23.53
CA LEU A 58 0.79 0.33 23.82
C LEU A 58 0.36 1.80 23.74
N LEU A 59 1.18 2.72 24.32
CA LEU A 59 0.92 4.17 24.23
C LEU A 59 1.01 4.67 22.78
N THR A 60 1.90 4.11 21.99
CA THR A 60 2.05 4.48 20.58
C THR A 60 0.85 4.05 19.76
N GLU A 61 0.38 2.80 19.93
CA GLU A 61 -0.86 2.34 19.29
C GLU A 61 -2.07 3.22 19.68
N PHE A 62 -2.15 3.57 20.98
CA PHE A 62 -3.18 4.50 21.45
C PHE A 62 -3.12 5.85 20.73
N ILE A 63 -1.93 6.38 20.46
CA ILE A 63 -1.76 7.65 19.73
C ILE A 63 -2.07 7.46 18.25
N VAL A 64 -1.58 6.39 17.63
CA VAL A 64 -1.72 6.11 16.20
C VAL A 64 -3.19 5.96 15.78
N GLN A 65 -4.08 5.42 16.63
CA GLN A 65 -5.50 5.29 16.29
C GLN A 65 -6.18 6.62 15.90
N PHE A 66 -5.69 7.76 16.40
CA PHE A 66 -6.22 9.07 16.04
C PHE A 66 -5.86 9.49 14.61
N SER A 67 -4.92 8.78 13.99
CA SER A 67 -4.57 8.96 12.58
C SER A 67 -5.61 8.37 11.62
N TYR A 68 -6.70 7.79 12.13
CA TYR A 68 -7.90 7.46 11.36
C TYR A 68 -8.37 8.65 10.50
N TRP A 69 -8.27 9.85 11.06
CA TRP A 69 -8.26 11.09 10.30
C TRP A 69 -6.83 11.63 10.24
N THR A 70 -6.18 11.55 9.09
CA THR A 70 -4.76 11.92 8.94
C THR A 70 -4.45 13.33 9.47
N TRP A 71 -5.38 14.29 9.31
CA TRP A 71 -5.25 15.64 9.87
C TRP A 71 -5.23 15.65 11.40
N LEU A 72 -5.99 14.78 12.06
CA LEU A 72 -6.00 14.70 13.52
C LEU A 72 -4.71 14.05 14.04
N GLY A 73 -4.23 13.01 13.36
CA GLY A 73 -2.92 12.42 13.63
C GLY A 73 -1.79 13.46 13.50
N ALA A 74 -1.81 14.26 12.43
CA ALA A 74 -0.86 15.36 12.23
C ALA A 74 -0.89 16.39 13.37
N ILE A 75 -2.08 16.79 13.84
CA ILE A 75 -2.24 17.70 14.99
C ILE A 75 -1.64 17.09 16.25
N ILE A 76 -1.91 15.83 16.54
CA ILE A 76 -1.43 15.17 17.76
C ILE A 76 0.09 15.06 17.76
N TRP A 77 0.68 14.55 16.67
CA TRP A 77 2.14 14.45 16.56
C TRP A 77 2.80 15.82 16.66
N THR A 78 2.31 16.82 15.92
CA THR A 78 2.81 18.20 16.01
C THR A 78 2.70 18.75 17.45
N THR A 79 1.59 18.48 18.15
CA THR A 79 1.40 18.93 19.53
C THR A 79 2.41 18.31 20.49
N LEU A 80 2.69 17.00 20.35
CA LEU A 80 3.70 16.30 21.14
C LEU A 80 5.11 16.87 20.86
N GLU A 81 5.45 17.11 19.60
CA GLU A 81 6.76 17.63 19.18
C GLU A 81 6.97 19.08 19.66
N VAL A 82 5.97 19.93 19.53
CA VAL A 82 6.02 21.31 20.07
C VAL A 82 6.02 21.27 21.61
N GLY A 83 5.28 20.36 22.22
CA GLY A 83 5.33 20.11 23.65
C GLY A 83 6.73 19.72 24.12
N ALA A 84 7.40 18.82 23.41
CA ALA A 84 8.79 18.42 23.69
C ALA A 84 9.75 19.63 23.63
N TYR A 85 9.60 20.50 22.64
CA TYR A 85 10.36 21.78 22.59
C TYR A 85 10.17 22.61 23.84
N PHE A 86 8.94 22.85 24.28
CA PHE A 86 8.70 23.66 25.48
C PHE A 86 9.22 23.01 26.76
N LEU A 87 9.05 21.72 26.92
CA LEU A 87 9.55 20.96 28.07
C LEU A 87 11.08 21.03 28.13
N THR A 88 11.75 20.78 27.00
CA THR A 88 13.20 20.84 26.89
C THR A 88 13.72 22.25 27.14
N LEU A 89 13.08 23.28 26.57
CA LEU A 89 13.45 24.68 26.79
C LEU A 89 13.35 25.08 28.28
N ASN A 90 12.28 24.65 28.95
CA ASN A 90 12.11 24.88 30.36
C ASN A 90 13.16 24.15 31.21
N ALA A 91 13.42 22.87 30.91
CA ALA A 91 14.46 22.10 31.61
C ALA A 91 15.85 22.73 31.42
N TRP A 92 16.20 23.07 30.17
CA TRP A 92 17.47 23.75 29.84
C TRP A 92 17.66 25.03 30.66
N ARG A 93 16.67 25.92 30.64
CA ARG A 93 16.73 27.18 31.39
C ARG A 93 16.86 26.99 32.90
N ARG A 94 16.19 25.99 33.47
CA ARG A 94 16.28 25.68 34.90
C ARG A 94 17.64 25.15 35.28
N LEU A 95 18.15 24.15 34.54
CA LEU A 95 19.36 23.44 34.90
C LEU A 95 20.63 24.26 34.64
N THR A 96 20.71 24.95 33.50
CA THR A 96 21.91 25.67 33.08
C THR A 96 21.93 27.15 33.56
N GLY A 97 20.76 27.74 33.71
CA GLY A 97 20.64 29.19 33.90
C GLY A 97 21.03 29.99 32.64
N LEU A 98 21.10 29.34 31.48
CA LEU A 98 21.48 29.95 30.21
C LEU A 98 20.28 30.10 29.28
N ARG A 99 20.40 31.03 28.35
CA ARG A 99 19.43 31.20 27.27
C ARG A 99 19.77 30.27 26.13
N ASP A 100 18.73 29.70 25.53
CA ASP A 100 18.88 28.78 24.38
C ASP A 100 18.88 29.58 23.06
N TYR A 101 20.02 30.14 22.72
CA TYR A 101 20.18 30.95 21.52
C TYR A 101 20.30 30.11 20.22
N ILE A 102 20.80 28.91 20.34
CA ILE A 102 21.00 27.98 19.19
C ILE A 102 19.94 26.89 19.14
N CYS A 103 18.81 27.11 19.84
CA CYS A 103 17.64 26.24 19.81
C CYS A 103 17.94 24.74 20.06
N VAL A 104 18.83 24.43 21.02
CA VAL A 104 19.11 23.04 21.44
C VAL A 104 17.83 22.35 21.90
N SER A 105 16.91 23.11 22.49
CA SER A 105 15.59 22.63 22.90
C SER A 105 14.72 22.12 21.74
N GLY A 106 15.04 22.44 20.49
CA GLY A 106 14.36 21.91 19.30
C GLY A 106 14.84 20.53 18.85
N ILE A 107 16.01 20.08 19.33
CA ILE A 107 16.60 18.81 18.89
C ILE A 107 15.68 17.60 19.17
N PRO A 108 15.09 17.43 20.38
CA PRO A 108 14.18 16.31 20.63
C PRO A 108 12.97 16.30 19.69
N SER A 109 12.40 17.47 19.37
CA SER A 109 11.27 17.58 18.45
C SER A 109 11.65 17.11 17.04
N VAL A 110 12.81 17.51 16.54
CA VAL A 110 13.35 17.05 15.26
C VAL A 110 13.59 15.53 15.28
N MET A 111 14.15 14.98 16.36
CA MET A 111 14.36 13.54 16.51
C MET A 111 13.02 12.76 16.54
N MET A 112 12.00 13.30 17.21
CA MET A 112 10.65 12.72 17.22
C MET A 112 10.08 12.70 15.81
N PHE A 113 10.09 13.82 15.09
CA PHE A 113 9.60 13.92 13.73
C PHE A 113 10.23 12.86 12.81
N PHE A 114 11.56 12.74 12.76
CA PHE A 114 12.20 11.73 11.93
C PHE A 114 11.98 10.29 12.42
N SER A 115 11.48 10.09 13.62
CA SER A 115 11.04 8.78 14.12
C SER A 115 9.60 8.44 13.76
N THR A 116 8.76 9.44 13.41
CA THR A 116 7.36 9.25 13.01
C THR A 116 7.17 9.13 11.50
N VAL A 117 8.11 9.63 10.69
CA VAL A 117 7.99 9.70 9.22
C VAL A 117 8.68 8.54 8.49
N SER A 118 8.66 7.35 9.07
CA SER A 118 9.20 6.11 8.49
C SER A 118 8.11 5.05 8.41
N VAL A 119 7.94 4.43 7.25
CA VAL A 119 7.04 3.28 7.05
C VAL A 119 7.59 2.01 7.72
N ASP A 120 8.91 1.83 7.66
CA ASP A 120 9.59 0.62 8.16
C ASP A 120 9.62 0.51 9.69
N ILE A 121 9.43 1.62 10.39
CA ILE A 121 9.65 1.69 11.85
C ILE A 121 8.41 2.25 12.51
N PHE A 122 7.81 1.47 13.40
CA PHE A 122 6.72 1.93 14.25
C PHE A 122 7.16 3.14 15.10
N PRO A 123 6.35 4.20 15.25
CA PRO A 123 6.77 5.48 15.87
C PRO A 123 6.96 5.44 17.40
N GLU A 124 7.13 4.26 17.99
CA GLU A 124 7.37 4.05 19.42
C GLU A 124 8.58 4.85 19.93
N ARG A 125 9.61 5.01 19.07
CA ARG A 125 10.79 5.80 19.40
C ARG A 125 10.46 7.27 19.71
N ALA A 126 9.50 7.86 19.00
CA ALA A 126 9.06 9.23 19.25
C ALA A 126 8.41 9.36 20.63
N VAL A 127 7.58 8.38 21.02
CA VAL A 127 6.94 8.34 22.35
C VAL A 127 7.99 8.16 23.46
N LYS A 128 9.00 7.31 23.24
CA LYS A 128 10.14 7.15 24.17
C LYS A 128 10.91 8.46 24.34
N ILE A 129 11.21 9.18 23.25
CA ILE A 129 11.88 10.48 23.31
C ILE A 129 11.04 11.47 24.11
N PHE A 130 9.73 11.54 23.84
CA PHE A 130 8.82 12.42 24.58
C PHE A 130 8.80 12.10 26.07
N ALA A 131 8.73 10.83 26.45
CA ALA A 131 8.78 10.39 27.85
C ALA A 131 10.11 10.76 28.53
N CYS A 132 11.25 10.59 27.85
CA CYS A 132 12.56 11.04 28.35
C CYS A 132 12.61 12.55 28.59
N VAL A 133 12.07 13.34 27.64
CA VAL A 133 11.99 14.79 27.77
C VAL A 133 11.10 15.20 28.94
N LEU A 134 9.94 14.56 29.10
CA LEU A 134 9.02 14.78 30.22
C LEU A 134 9.68 14.44 31.56
N GLY A 135 10.35 13.30 31.65
CA GLY A 135 11.11 12.89 32.84
C GLY A 135 12.22 13.86 33.16
N GLY A 136 13.02 14.27 32.17
CA GLY A 136 14.06 15.31 32.34
C GLY A 136 13.52 16.66 32.82
N TRP A 137 12.35 17.05 32.31
CA TRP A 137 11.67 18.26 32.77
C TRP A 137 11.23 18.14 34.25
N ILE A 138 10.62 17.02 34.65
CA ILE A 138 10.24 16.74 36.06
C ILE A 138 11.48 16.80 36.96
N VAL A 139 12.57 16.13 36.57
CA VAL A 139 13.84 16.18 37.32
C VAL A 139 14.35 17.62 37.43
N SER A 140 14.27 18.41 36.37
CA SER A 140 14.67 19.84 36.42
C SER A 140 13.83 20.64 37.40
N LEU A 141 12.54 20.37 37.54
CA LEU A 141 11.65 20.97 38.53
C LEU A 141 12.12 20.66 39.95
N ILE A 142 12.37 19.38 40.23
CA ILE A 142 12.81 18.91 41.54
C ILE A 142 14.16 19.53 41.89
N LEU A 143 15.16 19.44 41.02
CA LEU A 143 16.49 19.99 41.25
C LEU A 143 16.46 21.50 41.44
N SER A 144 15.65 22.25 40.66
CA SER A 144 15.54 23.70 40.83
C SER A 144 14.88 24.13 42.15
N ARG A 145 14.12 23.21 42.79
CA ARG A 145 13.52 23.47 44.10
C ARG A 145 14.49 23.19 45.26
N PHE A 146 15.24 22.09 45.17
CA PHE A 146 16.05 21.60 46.29
C PHE A 146 17.52 22.00 46.21
N VAL A 147 18.07 22.35 45.02
CA VAL A 147 19.46 22.72 44.82
C VAL A 147 19.57 24.25 44.73
N PRO A 148 20.09 24.94 45.77
CA PRO A 148 20.11 26.41 45.83
C PRO A 148 20.89 27.07 44.68
N VAL A 149 21.97 26.46 44.20
CA VAL A 149 22.78 26.96 43.09
C VAL A 149 21.97 26.99 41.79
N ILE A 150 21.23 25.93 41.48
CA ILE A 150 20.37 25.84 40.29
C ILE A 150 19.24 26.87 40.38
N ARG A 151 18.61 26.97 41.54
CA ARG A 151 17.54 27.94 41.79
C ARG A 151 18.04 29.38 41.59
N ARG A 152 19.21 29.74 42.13
CA ARG A 152 19.80 31.09 41.97
C ARG A 152 20.10 31.42 40.52
N ARG A 153 20.69 30.49 39.77
CA ARG A 153 20.97 30.65 38.33
C ARG A 153 19.69 30.89 37.52
N TYR A 154 18.66 30.12 37.78
CA TYR A 154 17.36 30.27 37.09
C TYR A 154 16.69 31.61 37.42
N GLN A 155 16.73 32.04 38.69
CA GLN A 155 16.22 33.36 39.12
C GLN A 155 17.00 34.51 38.47
N ALA A 156 18.32 34.43 38.43
CA ALA A 156 19.19 35.41 37.77
C ALA A 156 18.90 35.52 36.27
N LEU A 157 18.66 34.37 35.59
CA LEU A 157 18.27 34.34 34.17
C LEU A 157 16.95 35.09 33.92
N ASN A 158 15.95 34.90 34.79
CA ASN A 158 14.65 35.55 34.65
C ASN A 158 14.68 37.05 34.98
N ALA A 159 15.57 37.47 35.88
CA ALA A 159 15.80 38.88 36.23
C ALA A 159 16.71 39.62 35.24
N ALA A 160 17.45 38.92 34.41
CA ALA A 160 18.41 39.52 33.50
C ALA A 160 17.74 40.39 32.42
N PRO A 161 18.25 41.59 32.14
CA PRO A 161 17.66 42.51 31.18
C PRO A 161 17.61 41.90 29.75
N GLU A 162 16.68 42.40 28.97
CA GLU A 162 16.60 42.03 27.54
C GLU A 162 17.85 42.54 26.81
N GLY A 163 18.55 41.63 26.11
CA GLY A 163 19.73 42.00 25.32
C GLY A 163 19.37 42.91 24.14
N LYS A 164 20.35 43.68 23.68
CA LYS A 164 20.22 44.47 22.47
C LYS A 164 19.99 43.53 21.25
N ARG A 165 19.07 43.90 20.33
CA ARG A 165 18.77 43.21 19.07
C ARG A 165 18.19 41.79 19.23
N PRO A 166 17.03 41.59 19.84
CA PRO A 166 16.41 40.25 20.06
C PRO A 166 16.07 39.52 18.76
N TRP A 167 15.85 40.21 17.65
CA TRP A 167 15.56 39.65 16.34
C TRP A 167 16.74 38.86 15.75
N ILE A 168 18.00 39.23 16.03
CA ILE A 168 19.18 38.49 15.61
C ILE A 168 19.18 37.08 16.24
N TRP A 169 18.87 37.01 17.52
CA TRP A 169 18.82 35.74 18.25
C TRP A 169 17.65 34.85 17.78
N LEU A 170 16.53 35.46 17.37
CA LEU A 170 15.43 34.74 16.73
C LEU A 170 15.89 34.11 15.41
N LEU A 171 16.55 34.87 14.54
CA LEU A 171 17.08 34.36 13.27
C LEU A 171 18.12 33.26 13.49
N ILE A 172 19.03 33.40 14.46
CA ILE A 172 20.02 32.37 14.80
C ILE A 172 19.31 31.09 15.29
N SER A 173 18.29 31.22 16.16
CA SER A 173 17.54 30.05 16.64
C SER A 173 16.78 29.33 15.53
N LEU A 174 16.16 30.07 14.60
CA LEU A 174 15.47 29.49 13.44
C LEU A 174 16.45 28.84 12.46
N ALA A 175 17.60 29.48 12.21
CA ALA A 175 18.66 28.90 11.38
C ALA A 175 19.21 27.59 11.99
N ALA A 176 19.46 27.59 13.32
CA ALA A 176 19.91 26.39 14.02
C ALA A 176 18.88 25.26 13.93
N LEU A 177 17.60 25.56 14.13
CA LEU A 177 16.52 24.58 13.97
C LEU A 177 16.49 24.02 12.54
N GLY A 178 16.65 24.86 11.52
CA GLY A 178 16.77 24.44 10.12
C GLY A 178 17.97 23.51 9.88
N ILE A 179 19.13 23.82 10.52
CA ILE A 179 20.31 22.95 10.46
C ILE A 179 20.03 21.58 11.09
N TYR A 180 19.37 21.55 12.25
CA TYR A 180 18.99 20.28 12.90
C TYR A 180 18.01 19.47 12.05
N ALA A 181 17.01 20.10 11.46
CA ALA A 181 16.07 19.46 10.55
C ALA A 181 16.78 18.93 9.30
N TYR A 182 17.68 19.72 8.70
CA TYR A 182 18.49 19.27 7.57
C TYR A 182 19.40 18.09 7.92
N LYS A 183 20.04 18.10 9.08
CA LYS A 183 20.85 16.99 9.57
C LYS A 183 19.98 15.74 9.79
N GLY A 184 18.83 15.86 10.41
CA GLY A 184 17.87 14.78 10.59
C GLY A 184 17.43 14.19 9.25
N TYR A 185 17.16 15.02 8.24
CA TYR A 185 16.87 14.57 6.89
C TYR A 185 18.06 13.82 6.26
N GLN A 186 19.28 14.34 6.40
CA GLN A 186 20.48 13.66 5.92
C GLN A 186 20.66 12.28 6.57
N ASP A 187 20.50 12.18 7.89
CA ASP A 187 20.64 10.94 8.63
C ASP A 187 19.54 9.94 8.25
N SER A 188 18.31 10.42 8.05
CA SER A 188 17.18 9.59 7.62
C SER A 188 17.30 9.04 6.19
N THR A 189 18.08 9.71 5.33
CA THR A 189 18.38 9.31 3.95
C THR A 189 19.82 8.80 3.77
N ALA A 190 20.57 8.62 4.87
CA ALA A 190 21.93 8.12 4.80
C ALA A 190 22.00 6.72 4.15
N PRO A 191 23.10 6.35 3.50
CA PRO A 191 23.31 5.00 2.98
C PRO A 191 23.04 3.95 4.06
N LYS A 192 22.35 2.87 3.70
CA LYS A 192 21.98 1.81 4.65
C LYS A 192 22.42 0.46 4.10
N GLU A 193 23.09 -0.32 4.92
CA GLU A 193 23.38 -1.71 4.64
C GLU A 193 22.20 -2.59 5.05
N VAL A 194 21.77 -3.46 4.14
CA VAL A 194 20.69 -4.42 4.37
C VAL A 194 21.22 -5.81 4.07
N GLY A 195 21.10 -6.72 5.03
CA GLY A 195 21.41 -8.12 4.84
C GLY A 195 20.39 -8.78 3.89
N LEU A 196 20.87 -9.54 2.91
CA LEU A 196 20.04 -10.31 2.00
C LEU A 196 19.87 -11.73 2.51
N LYS A 197 18.77 -12.41 2.12
CA LYS A 197 18.47 -13.82 2.49
C LYS A 197 19.59 -14.81 2.14
N ASN A 198 20.48 -14.45 1.22
CA ASN A 198 21.62 -15.27 0.81
C ASN A 198 22.93 -14.98 1.61
N GLY A 199 22.84 -14.28 2.73
CA GLY A 199 23.98 -13.90 3.57
C GLY A 199 24.85 -12.77 3.03
N ARG A 200 24.50 -12.17 1.89
CA ARG A 200 25.19 -10.99 1.34
C ARG A 200 24.58 -9.73 1.91
N THR A 201 25.38 -8.66 1.99
CA THR A 201 24.91 -7.32 2.32
C THR A 201 24.82 -6.48 1.05
N ARG A 202 23.77 -5.66 0.96
CA ARG A 202 23.64 -4.63 -0.08
C ARG A 202 23.60 -3.27 0.60
N THR A 203 24.46 -2.37 0.14
CA THR A 203 24.44 -0.98 0.56
C THR A 203 23.57 -0.17 -0.39
N PHE A 204 22.50 0.41 0.11
CA PHE A 204 21.69 1.35 -0.63
C PHE A 204 22.31 2.74 -0.55
N SER A 205 22.57 3.35 -1.70
CA SER A 205 23.02 4.74 -1.78
C SER A 205 21.94 5.71 -1.29
N ARG A 206 22.32 6.96 -1.05
CA ARG A 206 21.35 8.00 -0.68
C ARG A 206 20.29 8.23 -1.75
N GLU A 207 20.69 8.23 -3.01
CA GLU A 207 19.77 8.42 -4.16
C GLU A 207 18.77 7.27 -4.26
N GLU A 208 19.26 6.02 -4.10
CA GLU A 208 18.38 4.85 -4.05
C GLU A 208 17.37 4.93 -2.90
N ARG A 209 17.78 5.42 -1.73
CA ARG A 209 16.86 5.59 -0.59
C ARG A 209 15.81 6.68 -0.80
N ILE A 210 16.17 7.79 -1.45
CA ILE A 210 15.20 8.83 -1.82
C ILE A 210 14.21 8.29 -2.85
N LYS A 211 14.71 7.55 -3.85
CA LYS A 211 13.85 6.89 -4.84
C LYS A 211 12.95 5.83 -4.20
N GLN A 212 13.46 5.07 -3.25
CA GLN A 212 12.67 4.08 -2.49
C GLN A 212 11.50 4.76 -1.75
N ARG A 213 11.73 5.87 -1.04
CA ARG A 213 10.66 6.62 -0.37
C ARG A 213 9.59 7.14 -1.33
N HIS A 214 10.01 7.62 -2.50
CA HIS A 214 9.05 8.02 -3.53
C HIS A 214 8.21 6.82 -3.98
N SER A 215 8.83 5.69 -4.25
CA SER A 215 8.12 4.46 -4.62
C SER A 215 7.19 3.97 -3.50
N GLU A 216 7.62 4.00 -2.23
CA GLU A 216 6.79 3.65 -1.07
C GLU A 216 5.54 4.54 -0.99
N ARG A 217 5.69 5.84 -1.17
CA ARG A 217 4.56 6.77 -1.20
C ARG A 217 3.57 6.41 -2.29
N VAL A 218 4.05 6.25 -3.52
CA VAL A 218 3.19 5.93 -4.68
C VAL A 218 2.49 4.58 -4.48
N MET A 219 3.18 3.59 -3.91
CA MET A 219 2.57 2.28 -3.60
C MET A 219 1.46 2.41 -2.56
N ILE A 220 1.67 3.12 -1.46
CA ILE A 220 0.65 3.31 -0.41
C ILE A 220 -0.55 4.12 -0.93
N GLU A 221 -0.32 5.10 -1.80
CA GLU A 221 -1.41 5.83 -2.47
C GLU A 221 -2.22 4.92 -3.40
N ALA A 222 -1.57 3.99 -4.12
CA ALA A 222 -2.23 2.98 -4.93
C ALA A 222 -3.01 1.96 -4.08
N GLU A 223 -2.43 1.46 -3.00
CA GLU A 223 -3.09 0.60 -2.02
C GLU A 223 -4.36 1.24 -1.45
N ARG A 224 -4.27 2.51 -1.10
CA ARG A 224 -5.43 3.29 -0.63
C ARG A 224 -6.52 3.41 -1.68
N ALA A 225 -6.15 3.69 -2.93
CA ALA A 225 -7.11 3.76 -4.03
C ALA A 225 -7.79 2.40 -4.27
N LEU A 226 -7.04 1.29 -4.20
CA LEU A 226 -7.59 -0.07 -4.29
C LEU A 226 -8.60 -0.34 -3.16
N LYS A 227 -8.21 -0.10 -1.90
CA LYS A 227 -9.09 -0.31 -0.73
C LYS A 227 -10.36 0.55 -0.79
N GLN A 228 -10.27 1.73 -1.39
CA GLN A 228 -11.42 2.64 -1.62
C GLN A 228 -12.22 2.32 -2.88
N LYS A 229 -11.76 1.34 -3.69
CA LYS A 229 -12.33 0.99 -5.00
C LYS A 229 -12.39 2.19 -5.97
N ASP A 230 -11.43 3.12 -5.84
CA ASP A 230 -11.24 4.25 -6.74
C ASP A 230 -10.37 3.82 -7.93
N TRP A 231 -11.03 3.16 -8.89
CA TRP A 231 -10.38 2.51 -10.02
C TRP A 231 -9.74 3.49 -10.99
N ASP A 232 -10.30 4.68 -11.13
CA ASP A 232 -9.75 5.71 -12.02
C ASP A 232 -8.44 6.25 -11.46
N LYS A 233 -8.42 6.58 -10.17
CA LYS A 233 -7.21 7.01 -9.48
C LYS A 233 -6.15 5.91 -9.43
N LEU A 234 -6.56 4.66 -9.17
CA LEU A 234 -5.65 3.52 -9.18
C LEU A 234 -4.99 3.32 -10.56
N TYR A 235 -5.76 3.45 -11.64
CA TYR A 235 -5.25 3.37 -12.99
C TYR A 235 -4.23 4.48 -13.27
N GLU A 236 -4.57 5.75 -12.94
CA GLU A 236 -3.70 6.91 -13.10
C GLU A 236 -2.35 6.72 -12.38
N ILE A 237 -2.38 6.40 -11.08
CA ILE A 237 -1.17 6.17 -10.28
C ILE A 237 -0.30 5.05 -10.88
N THR A 238 -0.90 3.94 -11.27
CA THR A 238 -0.16 2.80 -11.83
C THR A 238 0.36 3.07 -13.24
N GLN A 239 -0.30 3.94 -14.01
CA GLN A 239 0.13 4.39 -15.31
C GLN A 239 1.38 5.27 -15.20
N ASP A 240 1.36 6.26 -14.35
CA ASP A 240 2.49 7.17 -14.13
C ASP A 240 3.71 6.41 -13.61
N TYR A 241 3.51 5.52 -12.65
CA TYR A 241 4.57 4.66 -12.12
C TYR A 241 5.23 3.79 -13.21
N ALA A 242 4.44 3.22 -14.11
CA ALA A 242 4.96 2.42 -15.22
C ALA A 242 5.68 3.29 -16.27
N ALA A 243 5.23 4.52 -16.52
CA ALA A 243 5.86 5.46 -17.44
C ALA A 243 7.27 5.86 -16.97
N GLU A 244 7.53 5.87 -15.65
CA GLU A 244 8.87 6.06 -15.07
C GLU A 244 9.84 4.90 -15.34
N GLY A 245 9.39 3.84 -16.03
CA GLY A 245 10.19 2.65 -16.35
C GLY A 245 10.43 1.72 -15.17
N THR A 246 9.74 1.92 -14.07
CA THR A 246 9.86 1.10 -12.86
C THR A 246 9.02 -0.18 -13.00
N ARG A 247 9.65 -1.34 -12.78
CA ARG A 247 8.98 -2.65 -12.83
C ARG A 247 8.67 -3.10 -11.42
N ASN A 248 7.40 -3.13 -11.06
CA ASN A 248 6.92 -3.62 -9.78
C ASN A 248 5.73 -4.55 -10.01
N HIS A 249 5.78 -5.75 -9.42
CA HIS A 249 4.76 -6.77 -9.58
C HIS A 249 3.41 -6.32 -8.99
N LEU A 250 3.44 -5.75 -7.78
CA LEU A 250 2.23 -5.26 -7.09
C LEU A 250 1.52 -4.18 -7.91
N MET A 251 2.28 -3.21 -8.45
CA MET A 251 1.71 -2.15 -9.30
C MET A 251 1.15 -2.69 -10.63
N SER A 252 1.77 -3.72 -11.20
CA SER A 252 1.24 -4.38 -12.41
C SER A 252 -0.07 -5.10 -12.12
N TYR A 253 -0.18 -5.77 -10.98
CA TYR A 253 -1.40 -6.41 -10.50
C TYR A 253 -2.51 -5.38 -10.24
N PHE A 254 -2.24 -4.31 -9.51
CA PHE A 254 -3.20 -3.23 -9.26
C PHE A 254 -3.74 -2.62 -10.54
N ARG A 255 -2.87 -2.46 -11.53
CA ARG A 255 -3.26 -1.96 -12.82
C ARG A 255 -4.17 -2.91 -13.59
N ALA A 256 -3.90 -4.21 -13.56
CA ALA A 256 -4.77 -5.20 -14.20
C ALA A 256 -6.18 -5.18 -13.57
N MET A 257 -6.27 -5.06 -12.24
CA MET A 257 -7.55 -4.90 -11.54
C MET A 257 -8.26 -3.59 -11.95
N ALA A 258 -7.54 -2.46 -11.96
CA ALA A 258 -8.12 -1.18 -12.38
C ALA A 258 -8.64 -1.24 -13.82
N LEU A 259 -7.87 -1.83 -14.74
CA LEU A 259 -8.30 -2.03 -16.12
C LEU A 259 -9.56 -2.89 -16.23
N TYR A 260 -9.65 -3.96 -15.43
CA TYR A 260 -10.85 -4.79 -15.41
C TYR A 260 -12.08 -3.98 -14.97
N HIS A 261 -12.01 -3.28 -13.84
CA HIS A 261 -13.13 -2.50 -13.31
C HIS A 261 -13.54 -1.32 -14.20
N GLN A 262 -12.59 -0.79 -15.00
CA GLN A 262 -12.90 0.19 -16.04
C GLN A 262 -13.45 -0.44 -17.34
N GLY A 263 -13.54 -1.78 -17.42
CA GLY A 263 -13.94 -2.48 -18.66
C GLY A 263 -12.90 -2.42 -19.78
N LYS A 264 -11.63 -2.16 -19.44
CA LYS A 264 -10.52 -1.95 -20.39
C LYS A 264 -9.46 -3.07 -20.36
N LEU A 265 -9.66 -4.14 -19.58
CA LEU A 265 -8.63 -5.18 -19.42
C LEU A 265 -8.21 -5.76 -20.78
N LEU A 266 -9.16 -6.17 -21.59
CA LEU A 266 -8.88 -6.80 -22.89
C LEU A 266 -8.63 -5.80 -24.04
N THR A 267 -8.64 -4.50 -23.74
CA THR A 267 -8.30 -3.44 -24.72
C THR A 267 -6.91 -2.87 -24.43
N ASN A 268 -6.61 -2.60 -23.17
CA ASN A 268 -5.43 -1.81 -22.78
C ASN A 268 -4.37 -2.61 -21.99
N LEU A 269 -4.55 -3.92 -21.78
CA LEU A 269 -3.57 -4.73 -21.04
C LEU A 269 -2.16 -4.66 -21.66
N MET A 270 -2.09 -4.62 -23.00
CA MET A 270 -0.82 -4.58 -23.74
C MET A 270 -0.21 -3.20 -23.92
N ASP A 271 -0.83 -2.13 -23.41
CA ASP A 271 -0.29 -0.76 -23.48
C ASP A 271 1.09 -0.67 -22.79
N TYR A 272 1.37 -1.60 -21.90
CA TYR A 272 2.67 -1.73 -21.22
C TYR A 272 3.23 -3.14 -21.36
N PRO A 273 4.56 -3.28 -21.34
CA PRO A 273 5.21 -4.57 -21.42
C PRO A 273 4.81 -5.48 -20.24
N GLN A 274 4.16 -6.60 -20.53
CA GLN A 274 3.72 -7.59 -19.53
C GLN A 274 4.87 -8.51 -19.10
N THR A 275 5.92 -7.95 -18.51
CA THR A 275 7.15 -8.66 -18.16
C THR A 275 6.98 -9.72 -17.07
N PHE A 276 5.91 -9.64 -16.29
CA PHE A 276 5.55 -10.64 -15.29
C PHE A 276 4.67 -11.77 -15.85
N GLY A 277 4.25 -11.67 -17.13
CA GLY A 277 3.37 -12.65 -17.78
C GLY A 277 2.09 -12.84 -16.97
N VAL A 278 1.70 -14.10 -16.75
CA VAL A 278 0.49 -14.44 -15.99
C VAL A 278 0.46 -13.87 -14.57
N LYS A 279 1.63 -13.64 -13.97
CA LYS A 279 1.72 -13.05 -12.64
C LYS A 279 1.24 -11.59 -12.57
N THR A 280 1.00 -10.94 -13.70
CA THR A 280 0.32 -9.64 -13.72
C THR A 280 -1.13 -9.74 -13.19
N LEU A 281 -1.78 -10.89 -13.32
CA LEU A 281 -3.18 -11.09 -12.95
C LEU A 281 -3.39 -11.61 -11.53
N PHE A 282 -2.36 -12.20 -10.92
CA PHE A 282 -2.43 -12.78 -9.58
C PHE A 282 -1.04 -12.93 -8.96
N PHE A 283 -0.98 -13.13 -7.64
CA PHE A 283 0.26 -13.44 -6.93
C PHE A 283 0.47 -14.94 -6.78
N PRO A 284 1.71 -15.44 -6.99
CA PRO A 284 2.05 -16.80 -6.59
C PRO A 284 2.12 -16.89 -5.06
N TRP A 285 1.88 -18.09 -4.51
CA TRP A 285 1.87 -18.35 -3.07
C TRP A 285 3.18 -17.99 -2.33
N GLU A 286 4.30 -17.98 -3.00
CA GLU A 286 5.62 -17.62 -2.45
C GLU A 286 5.86 -16.12 -2.33
N SER A 287 4.82 -15.30 -2.46
CA SER A 287 4.90 -13.85 -2.38
C SER A 287 5.16 -13.37 -0.95
N ASP A 288 5.71 -12.16 -0.82
CA ASP A 288 5.95 -11.54 0.48
C ASP A 288 4.65 -11.06 1.16
N ARG A 289 4.77 -10.56 2.39
CA ARG A 289 3.62 -10.12 3.20
C ARG A 289 2.79 -9.00 2.54
N HIS A 290 3.40 -8.11 1.74
CA HIS A 290 2.67 -7.08 1.01
C HIS A 290 1.81 -7.68 -0.09
N CYS A 291 2.34 -8.67 -0.81
CA CYS A 291 1.56 -9.40 -1.80
C CYS A 291 0.44 -10.21 -1.13
N ALA A 292 0.68 -10.77 0.07
CA ALA A 292 -0.35 -11.47 0.83
C ALA A 292 -1.54 -10.56 1.16
N GLU A 293 -1.28 -9.32 1.55
CA GLU A 293 -2.34 -8.33 1.87
C GLU A 293 -3.29 -8.07 0.70
N PHE A 294 -2.79 -8.13 -0.53
CA PHE A 294 -3.58 -7.78 -1.71
C PHE A 294 -3.93 -8.98 -2.62
N GLY A 295 -3.35 -10.14 -2.39
CA GLY A 295 -3.56 -11.33 -3.21
C GLY A 295 -5.01 -11.82 -3.23
N GLY A 296 -5.77 -11.57 -2.17
CA GLY A 296 -7.17 -11.97 -2.04
C GLY A 296 -8.16 -11.17 -2.88
N TYR A 297 -7.84 -9.94 -3.28
CA TYR A 297 -8.79 -9.04 -3.96
C TYR A 297 -9.30 -9.58 -5.29
N VAL A 298 -8.43 -10.17 -6.11
CA VAL A 298 -8.84 -10.79 -7.37
C VAL A 298 -9.79 -11.96 -7.15
N TYR A 299 -9.57 -12.75 -6.11
CA TYR A 299 -10.42 -13.88 -5.76
C TYR A 299 -11.76 -13.43 -5.15
N GLU A 300 -11.77 -12.32 -4.39
CA GLU A 300 -13.01 -11.67 -3.94
C GLU A 300 -13.87 -11.28 -5.14
N ASP A 301 -13.30 -10.57 -6.10
CA ASP A 301 -14.01 -10.11 -7.30
C ASP A 301 -14.47 -11.28 -8.21
N LEU A 302 -13.71 -12.36 -8.27
CA LEU A 302 -14.09 -13.60 -8.96
C LEU A 302 -15.20 -14.39 -8.25
N GLY A 303 -15.49 -14.08 -6.98
CA GLY A 303 -16.40 -14.85 -6.13
C GLY A 303 -15.79 -16.15 -5.59
N ALA A 304 -14.48 -16.32 -5.67
CA ALA A 304 -13.74 -17.46 -5.09
C ALA A 304 -13.41 -17.17 -3.60
N VAL A 305 -14.44 -17.10 -2.78
CA VAL A 305 -14.37 -16.61 -1.38
C VAL A 305 -13.40 -17.42 -0.52
N ASN A 306 -13.26 -18.73 -0.73
CA ASN A 306 -12.30 -19.55 0.02
C ASN A 306 -10.86 -19.13 -0.27
N ALA A 307 -10.51 -18.89 -1.54
CA ALA A 307 -9.19 -18.43 -1.93
C ALA A 307 -8.90 -17.02 -1.37
N ALA A 308 -9.87 -16.11 -1.47
CA ALA A 308 -9.77 -14.78 -0.86
C ALA A 308 -9.53 -14.86 0.66
N GLN A 309 -10.26 -15.76 1.35
CA GLN A 309 -10.09 -15.98 2.79
C GLN A 309 -8.70 -16.52 3.15
N HIS A 310 -8.11 -17.43 2.34
CA HIS A 310 -6.75 -17.92 2.56
C HIS A 310 -5.72 -16.79 2.48
N TRP A 311 -5.81 -15.94 1.45
CA TRP A 311 -4.93 -14.78 1.33
C TRP A 311 -5.06 -13.82 2.52
N GLU A 312 -6.27 -13.60 2.99
CA GLU A 312 -6.53 -12.74 4.14
C GLU A 312 -5.98 -13.32 5.45
N PHE A 313 -5.96 -14.67 5.62
CA PHE A 313 -5.28 -15.30 6.74
C PHE A 313 -3.76 -15.15 6.67
N GLU A 314 -3.17 -15.25 5.48
CA GLU A 314 -1.72 -14.99 5.30
C GLU A 314 -1.38 -13.53 5.60
N ALA A 315 -2.24 -12.60 5.18
CA ALA A 315 -2.11 -11.20 5.52
C ALA A 315 -2.22 -10.97 7.04
N LEU A 316 -3.18 -11.62 7.69
CA LEU A 316 -3.35 -11.57 9.16
C LEU A 316 -2.10 -12.09 9.89
N VAL A 317 -1.48 -13.17 9.40
CA VAL A 317 -0.22 -13.71 9.97
C VAL A 317 0.94 -12.73 9.77
N GLY A 318 1.02 -12.08 8.60
CA GLY A 318 2.11 -11.16 8.26
C GLY A 318 2.04 -9.78 8.93
N TRP A 319 0.82 -9.25 9.11
CA TRP A 319 0.56 -7.89 9.59
C TRP A 319 -0.10 -7.82 10.97
N GLY A 320 -0.67 -8.94 11.44
CA GLY A 320 -1.48 -8.96 12.65
C GLY A 320 -2.94 -8.54 12.42
N GLU A 321 -3.66 -8.39 13.51
CA GLU A 321 -5.08 -8.03 13.49
C GLU A 321 -5.27 -6.54 13.18
N THR A 322 -5.57 -6.24 11.93
CA THR A 322 -5.95 -4.90 11.46
C THR A 322 -7.47 -4.80 11.27
N ALA A 323 -7.99 -3.58 11.15
CA ALA A 323 -9.43 -3.40 10.88
C ALA A 323 -9.82 -4.00 9.52
N THR A 324 -8.96 -3.86 8.51
CA THR A 324 -9.16 -4.41 7.16
C THR A 324 -9.21 -5.94 7.20
N HIS A 325 -8.21 -6.60 7.79
CA HIS A 325 -8.14 -8.07 7.82
C HIS A 325 -9.31 -8.67 8.60
N LEU A 326 -9.64 -8.11 9.77
CA LEU A 326 -10.78 -8.57 10.55
C LEU A 326 -12.11 -8.40 9.83
N SER A 327 -12.31 -7.27 9.14
CA SER A 327 -13.55 -7.03 8.40
C SER A 327 -13.69 -7.94 7.17
N ASN A 328 -12.61 -8.16 6.42
CA ASN A 328 -12.62 -9.05 5.26
C ASN A 328 -12.88 -10.49 5.68
N LEU A 329 -12.19 -11.00 6.71
CA LEU A 329 -12.43 -12.33 7.25
C LEU A 329 -13.88 -12.50 7.77
N ALA A 330 -14.44 -11.47 8.42
CA ALA A 330 -15.84 -11.49 8.84
C ALA A 330 -16.78 -11.59 7.63
N ARG A 331 -16.59 -10.76 6.59
CA ARG A 331 -17.37 -10.77 5.34
C ARG A 331 -17.34 -12.13 4.65
N TYR A 332 -16.15 -12.72 4.52
CA TYR A 332 -15.99 -14.05 3.91
C TYR A 332 -16.69 -15.14 4.73
N CYS A 333 -16.60 -15.09 6.06
CA CYS A 333 -17.31 -16.02 6.93
C CYS A 333 -18.83 -15.88 6.83
N ILE A 334 -19.36 -14.65 6.71
CA ILE A 334 -20.80 -14.40 6.55
C ILE A 334 -21.32 -15.07 5.28
N VAL A 335 -20.69 -14.80 4.14
CA VAL A 335 -21.11 -15.35 2.83
C VAL A 335 -20.97 -16.89 2.77
N GLN A 336 -20.10 -17.47 3.60
CA GLN A 336 -19.95 -18.92 3.74
C GLN A 336 -20.88 -19.54 4.79
N GLY A 337 -21.74 -18.75 5.46
CA GLY A 337 -22.61 -19.24 6.54
C GLY A 337 -21.88 -19.63 7.83
N LYS A 338 -20.64 -19.18 8.02
CA LYS A 338 -19.79 -19.50 9.20
C LYS A 338 -19.99 -18.47 10.32
N GLU A 339 -21.21 -18.39 10.87
CA GLU A 339 -21.61 -17.34 11.82
C GLU A 339 -20.68 -17.19 13.05
N GLU A 340 -20.33 -18.29 13.70
CA GLU A 340 -19.49 -18.25 14.91
C GLU A 340 -18.08 -17.75 14.63
N GLN A 341 -17.56 -18.00 13.43
CA GLN A 341 -16.26 -17.47 13.01
C GLN A 341 -16.38 -15.98 12.69
N ALA A 342 -17.43 -15.56 11.98
CA ALA A 342 -17.70 -14.15 11.70
C ALA A 342 -17.77 -13.32 13.00
N LYS A 343 -18.49 -13.80 14.01
CA LYS A 343 -18.58 -13.15 15.33
C LYS A 343 -17.22 -12.95 16.00
N LYS A 344 -16.30 -13.92 15.85
CA LYS A 344 -14.93 -13.82 16.40
C LYS A 344 -14.13 -12.69 15.74
N PHE A 345 -14.27 -12.50 14.42
CA PHE A 345 -13.59 -11.42 13.70
C PHE A 345 -14.23 -10.06 13.93
N ILE A 346 -15.55 -10.00 14.16
CA ILE A 346 -16.26 -8.74 14.45
C ILE A 346 -15.97 -8.25 15.87
N ALA A 347 -15.82 -9.16 16.85
CA ALA A 347 -15.69 -8.82 18.26
C ALA A 347 -14.56 -7.83 18.57
N PRO A 348 -13.33 -7.95 18.04
CA PRO A 348 -12.26 -6.99 18.28
C PRO A 348 -12.60 -5.58 17.82
N LEU A 349 -13.31 -5.42 16.68
CA LEU A 349 -13.69 -4.13 16.10
C LEU A 349 -14.64 -3.35 17.00
N ARG A 350 -15.49 -4.03 17.79
CA ARG A 350 -16.40 -3.39 18.75
C ARG A 350 -15.69 -2.65 19.87
N HIS A 351 -14.45 -3.03 20.17
CA HIS A 351 -13.63 -2.45 21.22
C HIS A 351 -12.70 -1.31 20.74
N THR A 352 -12.81 -0.91 19.47
CA THR A 352 -12.02 0.21 18.90
C THR A 352 -12.73 1.54 19.08
N LEU A 353 -12.03 2.65 18.89
CA LEU A 353 -12.66 3.98 18.92
C LEU A 353 -13.41 4.28 17.61
N TYR A 354 -12.80 4.03 16.48
CA TYR A 354 -13.28 4.48 15.17
C TYR A 354 -13.99 3.40 14.35
N TYR A 355 -13.68 2.10 14.57
CA TYR A 355 -14.26 1.01 13.78
C TYR A 355 -15.52 0.37 14.37
N ARG A 356 -16.12 0.95 15.42
CA ARG A 356 -17.42 0.50 15.99
C ARG A 356 -18.57 0.59 14.98
N GLY A 357 -18.48 1.56 14.06
CA GLY A 357 -19.46 1.71 12.97
C GLY A 357 -19.39 0.52 12.01
N LEU A 358 -18.18 0.15 11.62
CA LEU A 358 -17.89 -1.02 10.79
C LEU A 358 -18.35 -2.32 11.46
N ALA A 359 -18.07 -2.49 12.76
CA ALA A 359 -18.55 -3.66 13.50
C ALA A 359 -20.09 -3.79 13.49
N ARG A 360 -20.81 -2.69 13.67
CA ARG A 360 -22.29 -2.68 13.58
C ARG A 360 -22.82 -2.99 12.18
N GLU A 361 -22.10 -2.56 11.15
CA GLU A 361 -22.42 -2.91 9.77
C GLU A 361 -22.27 -4.42 9.53
N LEU A 362 -21.13 -4.97 9.94
CA LEU A 362 -20.86 -6.40 9.85
C LEU A 362 -21.86 -7.24 10.66
N ASP A 363 -22.33 -6.75 11.82
CA ASP A 363 -23.39 -7.40 12.59
C ASP A 363 -24.74 -7.43 11.84
N ARG A 364 -25.06 -6.38 11.07
CA ARG A 364 -26.26 -6.37 10.21
C ARG A 364 -26.13 -7.35 9.05
N GLN A 365 -24.97 -7.38 8.39
CA GLN A 365 -24.67 -8.34 7.31
C GLN A 365 -24.70 -9.78 7.84
N LEU A 366 -24.20 -10.02 9.04
CA LEU A 366 -24.29 -11.33 9.68
C LEU A 366 -25.72 -11.74 9.94
N ALA A 367 -26.59 -10.83 10.38
CA ALA A 367 -27.99 -11.11 10.63
C ALA A 367 -28.79 -11.37 9.34
N SER A 368 -28.42 -10.75 8.21
CA SER A 368 -29.03 -11.03 6.90
C SER A 368 -28.43 -12.25 6.19
N GLY A 369 -27.20 -12.64 6.53
CA GLY A 369 -26.45 -13.64 5.80
C GLY A 369 -25.90 -13.15 4.46
N GLU A 370 -26.02 -11.85 4.16
CA GLU A 370 -25.63 -11.26 2.89
C GLU A 370 -24.59 -10.17 3.09
N VAL A 371 -23.67 -10.06 2.16
CA VAL A 371 -22.64 -9.00 2.10
C VAL A 371 -22.74 -8.31 0.76
N ASP A 372 -22.92 -6.99 0.78
CA ASP A 372 -23.05 -6.20 -0.44
C ASP A 372 -21.86 -6.38 -1.39
N GLY A 373 -22.16 -6.74 -2.64
CA GLY A 373 -21.18 -6.91 -3.69
C GLY A 373 -20.27 -8.15 -3.58
N LEU A 374 -20.52 -9.02 -2.59
CA LEU A 374 -19.77 -10.27 -2.42
C LEU A 374 -20.68 -11.48 -2.60
N LYS A 375 -20.38 -12.32 -3.57
CA LYS A 375 -21.06 -13.60 -3.83
C LYS A 375 -20.05 -14.74 -3.81
N ASN A 376 -20.45 -15.88 -3.26
CA ASN A 376 -19.64 -17.08 -3.38
C ASN A 376 -20.04 -17.82 -4.67
N ALA A 377 -19.31 -17.61 -5.75
CA ALA A 377 -19.57 -18.26 -7.06
C ALA A 377 -19.43 -19.79 -7.02
N LEU A 378 -18.86 -20.34 -5.96
CA LEU A 378 -18.60 -21.76 -5.77
C LEU A 378 -19.47 -22.40 -4.67
N ALA A 379 -20.48 -21.66 -4.13
CA ALA A 379 -21.31 -22.14 -3.03
C ALA A 379 -22.01 -23.47 -3.33
N ASP A 380 -22.54 -23.60 -4.55
CA ASP A 380 -23.36 -24.74 -4.97
C ASP A 380 -22.55 -25.87 -5.66
N THR A 381 -21.22 -25.70 -5.74
CA THR A 381 -20.41 -26.77 -6.33
C THR A 381 -20.14 -27.85 -5.30
N PRO A 382 -20.28 -29.15 -5.69
CA PRO A 382 -19.90 -30.25 -4.81
C PRO A 382 -18.47 -30.06 -4.31
N GLN A 383 -18.28 -30.13 -3.00
CA GLN A 383 -16.94 -30.09 -2.42
C GLN A 383 -16.20 -31.36 -2.87
N ASP A 384 -15.41 -31.25 -3.93
CA ASP A 384 -14.46 -32.26 -4.31
C ASP A 384 -13.24 -32.12 -3.38
N PRO A 385 -12.91 -33.15 -2.55
CA PRO A 385 -11.72 -33.12 -1.70
C PRO A 385 -10.40 -32.97 -2.49
N ALA A 386 -10.40 -33.32 -3.76
CA ALA A 386 -9.27 -33.12 -4.67
C ALA A 386 -9.20 -31.69 -5.24
N ARG A 387 -10.21 -30.88 -4.97
CA ARG A 387 -10.32 -29.49 -5.42
C ARG A 387 -9.71 -28.56 -4.39
N TRP A 388 -8.43 -28.38 -4.47
CA TRP A 388 -7.72 -27.34 -3.76
C TRP A 388 -7.73 -26.07 -4.62
N ASP A 389 -8.02 -24.93 -3.99
CA ASP A 389 -7.73 -23.63 -4.57
C ASP A 389 -6.25 -23.65 -4.97
N ASN A 390 -6.00 -23.77 -6.25
CA ASN A 390 -4.63 -23.91 -6.72
C ASN A 390 -4.04 -22.52 -6.95
N VAL A 391 -3.64 -21.88 -5.86
CA VAL A 391 -2.97 -20.56 -5.88
C VAL A 391 -1.72 -20.49 -6.78
N LEU A 392 -1.27 -21.61 -7.32
CA LEU A 392 -0.20 -21.67 -8.30
C LEU A 392 -0.72 -21.70 -9.76
N ASN A 393 -2.01 -21.94 -9.95
CA ASN A 393 -2.60 -22.10 -11.28
C ASN A 393 -3.99 -21.46 -11.35
N LEU A 394 -4.02 -20.13 -11.41
CA LEU A 394 -5.27 -19.37 -11.56
C LEU A 394 -6.11 -19.86 -12.77
N GLY A 395 -5.48 -20.40 -13.82
CA GLY A 395 -6.20 -20.90 -14.99
C GLY A 395 -7.12 -22.08 -14.69
N ALA A 396 -6.78 -22.94 -13.72
CA ALA A 396 -7.64 -24.02 -13.25
C ALA A 396 -8.83 -23.45 -12.45
N ASP A 397 -8.58 -22.50 -11.56
CA ASP A 397 -9.61 -21.87 -10.73
C ASP A 397 -10.62 -21.10 -11.61
N LEU A 398 -10.14 -20.34 -12.58
CA LEU A 398 -10.99 -19.64 -13.56
C LEU A 398 -11.90 -20.60 -14.33
N ARG A 399 -11.38 -21.76 -14.74
CA ARG A 399 -12.19 -22.78 -15.40
C ARG A 399 -13.27 -23.35 -14.47
N TYR A 400 -12.96 -23.62 -13.20
CA TYR A 400 -13.96 -24.08 -12.23
C TYR A 400 -15.06 -23.04 -11.99
N ILE A 401 -14.68 -21.77 -11.88
CA ILE A 401 -15.64 -20.67 -11.73
C ILE A 401 -16.57 -20.63 -12.96
N LEU A 402 -16.01 -20.73 -14.17
CA LEU A 402 -16.80 -20.72 -15.41
C LEU A 402 -17.69 -21.96 -15.59
N LEU A 403 -17.29 -23.12 -15.06
CA LEU A 403 -18.16 -24.30 -15.03
C LEU A 403 -19.35 -24.13 -14.06
N SER A 404 -19.17 -23.37 -12.97
CA SER A 404 -20.22 -23.08 -12.00
C SER A 404 -21.08 -21.89 -12.41
N ASP A 405 -20.46 -20.85 -12.95
CA ASP A 405 -21.13 -19.63 -13.44
C ASP A 405 -20.53 -19.23 -14.80
N PRO A 406 -21.07 -19.78 -15.91
CA PRO A 406 -20.62 -19.45 -17.26
C PRO A 406 -20.80 -17.98 -17.64
N GLN A 407 -21.63 -17.23 -16.90
CA GLN A 407 -21.86 -15.81 -17.14
C GLN A 407 -20.93 -14.90 -16.33
N ASN A 408 -20.05 -15.45 -15.51
CA ASN A 408 -19.08 -14.66 -14.75
C ASN A 408 -18.14 -13.89 -15.70
N LYS A 409 -18.43 -12.60 -15.85
CA LYS A 409 -17.70 -11.72 -16.77
C LYS A 409 -16.22 -11.66 -16.44
N MET A 410 -15.87 -11.51 -15.14
CA MET A 410 -14.48 -11.43 -14.70
C MET A 410 -13.73 -12.71 -15.05
N ALA A 411 -14.30 -13.86 -14.73
CA ALA A 411 -13.68 -15.14 -15.01
C ALA A 411 -13.44 -15.35 -16.53
N ARG A 412 -14.37 -14.92 -17.40
CA ARG A 412 -14.18 -14.96 -18.86
C ARG A 412 -13.03 -14.07 -19.33
N GLU A 413 -13.03 -12.81 -18.90
CA GLU A 413 -12.00 -11.84 -19.31
C GLU A 413 -10.61 -12.23 -18.76
N TYR A 414 -10.55 -12.63 -17.48
CA TYR A 414 -9.30 -13.08 -16.85
C TYR A 414 -8.79 -14.39 -17.47
N ALA A 415 -9.66 -15.35 -17.82
CA ALA A 415 -9.24 -16.58 -18.48
C ALA A 415 -8.64 -16.30 -19.86
N ALA A 416 -9.26 -15.41 -20.65
CA ALA A 416 -8.71 -15.02 -21.94
C ALA A 416 -7.32 -14.37 -21.77
N ALA A 417 -7.19 -13.38 -20.87
CA ALA A 417 -5.92 -12.72 -20.59
C ALA A 417 -4.87 -13.70 -20.04
N TYR A 418 -5.26 -14.60 -19.11
CA TYR A 418 -4.37 -15.56 -18.48
C TYR A 418 -3.76 -16.53 -19.52
N PHE A 419 -4.59 -17.17 -20.34
CA PHE A 419 -4.10 -18.14 -21.32
C PHE A 419 -3.25 -17.49 -22.41
N LEU A 420 -3.57 -16.26 -22.81
CA LEU A 420 -2.74 -15.49 -23.73
C LEU A 420 -1.39 -15.13 -23.09
N LEU A 421 -1.37 -14.61 -21.86
CA LEU A 421 -0.13 -14.31 -21.14
C LEU A 421 0.71 -15.56 -20.86
N ALA A 422 0.09 -16.74 -20.76
CA ALA A 422 0.76 -18.04 -20.64
C ALA A 422 1.27 -18.60 -21.98
N ASN A 423 1.08 -17.91 -23.09
CA ASN A 423 1.34 -18.40 -24.45
C ASN A 423 0.61 -19.73 -24.77
N ASN A 424 -0.55 -19.98 -24.15
CA ASN A 424 -1.32 -21.21 -24.29
C ASN A 424 -2.56 -20.99 -25.17
N LEU A 425 -2.35 -20.94 -26.47
CA LEU A 425 -3.41 -20.70 -27.46
C LEU A 425 -4.46 -21.83 -27.49
N GLY A 426 -4.03 -23.08 -27.25
CA GLY A 426 -4.97 -24.23 -27.23
C GLY A 426 -5.95 -24.14 -26.06
N ALA A 427 -5.48 -23.78 -24.86
CA ALA A 427 -6.35 -23.57 -23.71
C ALA A 427 -7.21 -22.31 -23.89
N PHE A 428 -6.64 -21.22 -24.41
CA PHE A 428 -7.36 -19.99 -24.77
C PHE A 428 -8.54 -20.29 -25.69
N TYR A 429 -8.29 -20.99 -26.80
CA TYR A 429 -9.32 -21.26 -27.80
C TYR A 429 -10.40 -22.23 -27.29
N ARG A 430 -10.02 -23.29 -26.56
CA ARG A 430 -10.99 -24.20 -25.92
C ARG A 430 -11.89 -23.45 -24.95
N ASN A 431 -11.31 -22.56 -24.14
CA ASN A 431 -12.06 -21.77 -23.17
C ASN A 431 -13.04 -20.80 -23.85
N LEU A 432 -12.64 -20.16 -24.95
CA LEU A 432 -13.54 -19.33 -25.74
C LEU A 432 -14.73 -20.13 -26.26
N LYS A 433 -14.49 -21.26 -26.90
CA LYS A 433 -15.57 -22.12 -27.48
C LYS A 433 -16.54 -22.62 -26.44
N GLU A 434 -16.07 -22.86 -25.22
CA GLU A 434 -16.90 -23.41 -24.15
C GLU A 434 -17.71 -22.34 -23.42
N PHE A 435 -17.14 -21.16 -23.20
CA PHE A 435 -17.72 -20.16 -22.28
C PHE A 435 -17.96 -18.78 -22.89
N TRP A 436 -17.40 -18.49 -24.05
CA TRP A 436 -17.50 -17.16 -24.63
C TRP A 436 -17.74 -17.18 -26.14
N PRO A 437 -18.97 -17.44 -26.57
CA PRO A 437 -19.31 -17.42 -27.97
C PRO A 437 -19.14 -16.03 -28.58
N MET A 438 -18.94 -16.00 -29.89
CA MET A 438 -18.89 -14.77 -30.68
C MET A 438 -20.17 -13.96 -30.48
N PRO A 439 -20.11 -12.64 -30.29
CA PRO A 439 -21.29 -11.79 -30.25
C PRO A 439 -22.01 -11.80 -31.60
N GLU A 440 -23.33 -11.66 -31.59
CA GLU A 440 -24.16 -11.64 -32.82
C GLU A 440 -23.71 -10.48 -33.72
N GLU A 441 -23.50 -9.30 -33.13
CA GLU A 441 -23.01 -8.11 -33.82
C GLU A 441 -21.63 -7.72 -33.30
N GLY A 442 -20.79 -7.12 -34.16
CA GLY A 442 -19.46 -6.65 -33.83
C GLY A 442 -18.40 -7.75 -33.78
N TYR A 443 -17.38 -7.52 -33.00
CA TYR A 443 -16.18 -8.35 -32.89
C TYR A 443 -15.82 -8.61 -31.42
N MET A 444 -14.94 -9.58 -31.20
CA MET A 444 -14.38 -9.84 -29.87
C MET A 444 -13.50 -8.65 -29.41
N PRO A 445 -13.26 -8.52 -28.09
CA PRO A 445 -12.33 -7.49 -27.59
C PRO A 445 -10.95 -7.57 -28.27
N PRO A 446 -10.25 -6.45 -28.45
CA PRO A 446 -9.01 -6.38 -29.24
C PRO A 446 -7.94 -7.42 -28.87
N LEU A 447 -7.71 -7.67 -27.60
CA LEU A 447 -6.73 -8.67 -27.16
C LEU A 447 -7.16 -10.10 -27.55
N VAL A 448 -8.46 -10.39 -27.47
CA VAL A 448 -9.03 -11.69 -27.88
C VAL A 448 -8.88 -11.88 -29.37
N GLU A 449 -9.20 -10.86 -30.19
CA GLU A 449 -9.00 -10.91 -31.65
C GLU A 449 -7.52 -11.15 -32.03
N GLN A 450 -6.60 -10.48 -31.32
CA GLN A 450 -5.16 -10.70 -31.55
C GLN A 450 -4.73 -12.14 -31.25
N GLY A 451 -5.35 -12.77 -30.24
CA GLY A 451 -5.19 -14.20 -29.96
C GLY A 451 -5.78 -15.07 -31.06
N LEU A 452 -7.00 -14.74 -31.51
CA LEU A 452 -7.68 -15.48 -32.59
C LEU A 452 -6.92 -15.47 -33.93
N VAL A 453 -6.23 -14.37 -34.26
CA VAL A 453 -5.35 -14.31 -35.45
C VAL A 453 -4.25 -15.38 -35.39
N LEU A 454 -3.65 -15.59 -34.20
CA LEU A 454 -2.64 -16.63 -34.04
C LEU A 454 -3.27 -18.04 -34.05
N VAL A 455 -4.46 -18.21 -33.51
CA VAL A 455 -5.25 -19.46 -33.63
C VAL A 455 -5.54 -19.75 -35.10
N GLN A 456 -6.03 -18.77 -35.86
CA GLN A 456 -6.31 -18.88 -37.30
C GLN A 456 -5.07 -19.37 -38.07
N SER A 457 -3.88 -18.89 -37.71
CA SER A 457 -2.64 -19.35 -38.38
C SER A 457 -2.31 -20.83 -38.11
N GLN A 458 -2.90 -21.45 -37.08
CA GLN A 458 -2.70 -22.87 -36.75
C GLN A 458 -3.77 -23.78 -37.33
N ILE A 459 -5.05 -23.39 -37.23
CA ILE A 459 -6.18 -24.26 -37.64
C ILE A 459 -6.75 -23.91 -39.01
N GLY A 460 -6.38 -22.77 -39.56
CA GLY A 460 -6.92 -22.25 -40.81
C GLY A 460 -8.20 -21.41 -40.63
N GLU A 461 -8.44 -20.53 -41.60
CA GLU A 461 -9.59 -19.60 -41.58
C GLU A 461 -10.93 -20.35 -41.64
N ALA A 462 -11.03 -21.38 -42.51
CA ALA A 462 -12.26 -22.13 -42.68
C ALA A 462 -12.70 -22.83 -41.38
N GLN A 463 -11.76 -23.37 -40.60
CA GLN A 463 -12.08 -23.99 -39.32
C GLN A 463 -12.49 -22.94 -38.27
N LEU A 464 -11.82 -21.78 -38.21
CA LEU A 464 -12.19 -20.71 -37.30
C LEU A 464 -13.62 -20.21 -37.57
N GLN A 465 -13.97 -20.03 -38.85
CA GLN A 465 -15.32 -19.63 -39.26
C GLN A 465 -16.36 -20.73 -38.97
N ALA A 466 -16.02 -22.00 -39.19
CA ALA A 466 -16.89 -23.15 -38.85
C ALA A 466 -17.17 -23.21 -37.32
N ASP A 467 -16.21 -22.83 -36.49
CA ASP A 467 -16.38 -22.72 -35.03
C ASP A 467 -17.13 -21.42 -34.61
N GLY A 468 -17.55 -20.60 -35.59
CA GLY A 468 -18.38 -19.42 -35.38
C GLY A 468 -17.60 -18.11 -35.06
N TYR A 469 -16.27 -18.11 -35.16
CA TYR A 469 -15.46 -16.92 -34.87
C TYR A 469 -15.09 -16.16 -36.13
N ARG A 470 -15.02 -14.82 -36.01
CA ARG A 470 -14.57 -13.92 -37.07
C ARG A 470 -13.59 -12.91 -36.49
N ILE A 471 -12.70 -12.43 -37.33
CA ILE A 471 -11.69 -11.44 -37.00
C ILE A 471 -11.96 -10.17 -37.80
N SER A 472 -11.80 -9.00 -37.20
CA SER A 472 -11.99 -7.74 -37.89
C SER A 472 -10.92 -7.54 -38.97
N PRO A 473 -11.28 -6.94 -40.14
CA PRO A 473 -10.32 -6.63 -41.18
C PRO A 473 -9.18 -5.71 -40.69
N GLU A 474 -9.47 -4.85 -39.73
CA GLU A 474 -8.49 -3.96 -39.11
C GLU A 474 -7.44 -4.79 -38.33
N THR A 475 -7.84 -5.74 -37.50
CA THR A 475 -6.93 -6.59 -36.75
C THR A 475 -6.07 -7.44 -37.67
N GLU A 476 -6.64 -8.01 -38.76
CA GLU A 476 -5.87 -8.74 -39.76
C GLU A 476 -4.85 -7.85 -40.49
N GLN A 477 -5.23 -6.63 -40.85
CA GLN A 477 -4.29 -5.71 -41.48
C GLN A 477 -3.15 -5.36 -40.53
N ARG A 478 -3.43 -5.04 -39.28
CA ARG A 478 -2.42 -4.75 -38.26
C ARG A 478 -1.47 -5.94 -38.05
N PHE A 479 -1.99 -7.16 -38.09
CA PHE A 479 -1.15 -8.35 -38.00
C PHE A 479 -0.24 -8.51 -39.22
N ARG A 480 -0.75 -8.32 -40.43
CA ARG A 480 0.07 -8.34 -41.67
C ARG A 480 1.21 -7.33 -41.60
N GLU A 481 0.93 -6.10 -41.17
CA GLU A 481 1.93 -5.05 -41.00
C GLU A 481 2.99 -5.43 -39.94
N PHE A 482 2.56 -6.05 -38.83
CA PHE A 482 3.46 -6.54 -37.79
C PHE A 482 4.39 -7.65 -38.32
N VAL A 483 3.86 -8.61 -39.08
CA VAL A 483 4.65 -9.70 -39.68
C VAL A 483 5.65 -9.19 -40.70
N LEU A 484 5.25 -8.23 -41.53
CA LEU A 484 6.17 -7.58 -42.47
C LEU A 484 7.35 -6.91 -41.76
N GLU A 485 7.09 -6.24 -40.65
CA GLU A 485 8.16 -5.63 -39.83
C GLU A 485 9.02 -6.71 -39.14
N LEU A 486 8.40 -7.74 -38.59
CA LEU A 486 9.11 -8.86 -37.93
C LEU A 486 10.07 -9.57 -38.89
N ASN A 487 9.69 -9.75 -40.15
CA ASN A 487 10.49 -10.41 -41.18
C ASN A 487 11.79 -9.64 -41.56
N LYS A 488 11.92 -8.37 -41.17
CA LYS A 488 13.18 -7.61 -41.32
C LYS A 488 14.26 -8.08 -40.33
N GLY A 489 13.94 -9.01 -39.45
CA GLY A 489 14.87 -9.63 -38.51
C GLY A 489 15.52 -8.62 -37.54
N GLN A 490 16.86 -8.51 -37.60
CA GLN A 490 17.59 -7.56 -36.74
C GLN A 490 17.33 -6.08 -37.06
N ASN A 491 16.84 -5.78 -38.27
CA ASN A 491 16.52 -4.43 -38.70
C ASN A 491 15.07 -4.01 -38.39
N ALA A 492 14.30 -4.88 -37.74
CA ALA A 492 12.91 -4.59 -37.38
C ALA A 492 12.79 -3.40 -36.43
N ARG A 493 11.95 -2.42 -36.82
CA ARG A 493 11.67 -1.23 -36.03
C ARG A 493 10.16 -1.11 -35.77
N PHE A 494 9.73 -1.66 -34.65
CA PHE A 494 8.32 -1.65 -34.29
C PHE A 494 7.87 -0.27 -33.82
N THR A 495 6.75 0.18 -34.34
CA THR A 495 6.08 1.42 -33.90
C THR A 495 5.53 1.25 -32.47
N PRO A 496 5.20 2.35 -31.77
CA PRO A 496 4.53 2.26 -30.45
C PRO A 496 3.27 1.39 -30.49
N ALA A 497 2.40 1.56 -31.51
CA ALA A 497 1.18 0.77 -31.67
C ALA A 497 1.45 -0.74 -31.88
N GLN A 498 2.52 -1.08 -32.61
CA GLN A 498 2.92 -2.50 -32.78
C GLN A 498 3.48 -3.10 -31.48
N ARG A 499 4.15 -2.29 -30.65
CA ARG A 499 4.67 -2.74 -29.34
C ARG A 499 3.55 -2.98 -28.33
N GLN A 500 2.37 -2.41 -28.51
CA GLN A 500 1.18 -2.58 -27.70
C GLN A 500 0.27 -3.68 -28.22
N THR A 501 0.85 -4.76 -28.78
CA THR A 501 0.11 -5.90 -29.28
C THR A 501 0.53 -7.18 -28.57
N TYR A 502 -0.39 -8.16 -28.54
CA TYR A 502 -0.10 -9.50 -28.05
C TYR A 502 1.01 -10.18 -28.87
N TRP A 503 1.08 -9.92 -30.16
CA TRP A 503 2.12 -10.49 -31.05
C TRP A 503 3.52 -9.98 -30.66
N TYR A 504 3.64 -8.71 -30.30
CA TYR A 504 4.90 -8.15 -29.79
C TYR A 504 5.25 -8.74 -28.43
N TYR A 505 4.25 -8.92 -27.56
CA TYR A 505 4.44 -9.59 -26.27
C TYR A 505 5.07 -10.96 -26.46
N VAL A 506 4.47 -11.83 -27.29
CA VAL A 506 4.99 -13.19 -27.57
C VAL A 506 6.44 -13.15 -28.10
N GLN A 507 6.72 -12.22 -29.03
CA GLN A 507 8.01 -12.20 -29.72
C GLN A 507 9.15 -11.57 -28.91
N ARG A 508 8.86 -10.66 -27.96
CA ARG A 508 9.88 -9.80 -27.34
C ARG A 508 9.79 -9.66 -25.83
N VAL A 509 8.67 -9.96 -25.22
CA VAL A 509 8.41 -9.62 -23.80
C VAL A 509 8.10 -10.86 -22.96
N SER A 510 7.40 -11.85 -23.50
CA SER A 510 6.90 -13.00 -22.75
C SER A 510 8.00 -13.71 -21.96
N PRO A 511 7.83 -13.93 -20.64
CA PRO A 511 8.75 -14.73 -19.83
C PRO A 511 8.74 -16.22 -20.21
N HIS A 512 7.75 -16.68 -20.98
CA HIS A 512 7.64 -18.05 -21.49
C HIS A 512 8.35 -18.26 -22.84
N GLY A 513 9.07 -17.24 -23.34
CA GLY A 513 9.72 -17.28 -24.64
C GLY A 513 8.73 -17.08 -25.80
N ARG A 514 9.11 -17.55 -26.99
CA ARG A 514 8.33 -17.38 -28.23
C ARG A 514 7.45 -18.58 -28.59
N GLU A 515 7.57 -19.64 -27.84
CA GLU A 515 6.82 -20.88 -28.09
C GLU A 515 5.34 -20.69 -27.70
N LEU A 516 4.45 -21.03 -28.64
CA LEU A 516 3.02 -21.03 -28.44
C LEU A 516 2.55 -22.47 -28.27
N LYS A 517 1.90 -22.77 -27.17
CA LYS A 517 1.27 -24.06 -26.90
C LYS A 517 -0.11 -24.09 -27.54
N PHE A 518 -0.33 -25.06 -28.40
CA PHE A 518 -1.64 -25.26 -29.05
C PHE A 518 -2.28 -26.60 -28.67
#